data_42e3e2f50912e61bd4087143ede875b3
#
_entry.id   42e3e2f50912e61bd4087143ede875b3
#
_cell.length_a   1.000
_cell.length_b   1.000
_cell.length_c   1.000
_cell.angle_alpha   90.00
_cell.angle_beta   90.00
_cell.angle_gamma   90.00
#
_symmetry.space_group_name_H-M   'P 1'
#
loop_
_entity.id
_entity.type
_entity.pdbx_description
1 polymer ?
#
loop_
_entity_poly.entity_id
_entity_poly.type
_entity_poly.pdbx_seq_one_letter_code
_entity_poly.pdbx_strand_id
1 'polypeptide(L)'
;MESIVKLKPEEFPEQLLEIPQPPKTLYIRGKLPPKDHTYLAVVGSRKYTSYGRDICEKLITGLKGYPIVIVSGLALGIDSIAHRAALKAGLVTMSFPGSGLDNNALYPRNNTALADEIVESGGCLISEFPPSMKAELYT
;
A
#
# COMPACT_ATOMS: atom_id res chain seq x y z
N MET A 1 7.62 -15.04 6.73
CA MET A 1 6.81 -14.30 5.72
C MET A 1 5.32 -14.46 6.03
N GLU A 2 4.60 -13.36 6.06
CA GLU A 2 3.17 -13.41 6.30
C GLU A 2 2.44 -14.10 5.16
N SER A 3 1.47 -14.94 5.50
CA SER A 3 0.64 -15.61 4.51
C SER A 3 -0.37 -14.63 3.89
N ILE A 4 -0.77 -14.92 2.66
CA ILE A 4 -1.85 -14.18 2.01
C ILE A 4 -3.16 -14.82 2.45
N VAL A 5 -4.08 -14.00 2.95
CA VAL A 5 -5.36 -14.45 3.48
C VAL A 5 -6.49 -13.70 2.77
N LYS A 6 -7.58 -14.42 2.51
CA LYS A 6 -8.78 -13.80 1.97
C LYS A 6 -9.55 -13.15 3.13
N LEU A 7 -9.81 -11.85 3.02
CA LEU A 7 -10.56 -11.12 4.05
C LEU A 7 -12.04 -11.51 4.00
N LYS A 8 -12.65 -11.58 5.18
CA LYS A 8 -14.10 -11.72 5.30
C LYS A 8 -14.74 -10.36 5.03
N PRO A 9 -15.97 -10.32 4.47
CA PRO A 9 -16.62 -9.05 4.18
C PRO A 9 -16.70 -8.08 5.36
N GLU A 10 -16.91 -8.59 6.57
CA GLU A 10 -16.99 -7.77 7.77
C GLU A 10 -15.64 -7.17 8.18
N GLU A 11 -14.54 -7.64 7.61
CA GLU A 11 -13.20 -7.12 7.88
C GLU A 11 -12.76 -6.06 6.87
N PHE A 12 -13.54 -5.81 5.83
CA PHE A 12 -13.19 -4.83 4.80
C PHE A 12 -13.10 -3.43 5.40
N PRO A 13 -12.09 -2.63 5.02
CA PRO A 13 -12.06 -1.22 5.40
C PRO A 13 -13.36 -0.53 4.98
N GLU A 14 -13.96 0.23 5.89
CA GLU A 14 -15.26 0.89 5.64
C GLU A 14 -15.22 1.77 4.40
N GLN A 15 -14.10 2.46 4.16
CA GLN A 15 -13.94 3.35 3.03
C GLN A 15 -14.15 2.64 1.69
N LEU A 16 -13.79 1.37 1.60
CA LEU A 16 -13.97 0.58 0.38
C LEU A 16 -15.42 0.20 0.14
N LEU A 17 -16.25 0.18 1.18
CA LEU A 17 -17.67 -0.14 1.05
C LEU A 17 -18.49 1.05 0.55
N GLU A 18 -17.93 2.26 0.63
CA GLU A 18 -18.61 3.49 0.25
C GLU A 18 -18.48 3.82 -1.23
N ILE A 19 -17.61 3.16 -1.97
CA ILE A 19 -17.42 3.43 -3.40
C ILE A 19 -18.57 2.81 -4.22
N PRO A 20 -18.85 3.33 -5.44
CA PRO A 20 -19.98 2.85 -6.25
C PRO A 20 -19.94 1.37 -6.59
N GLN A 21 -18.76 0.79 -6.74
CA GLN A 21 -18.60 -0.64 -7.02
C GLN A 21 -17.62 -1.22 -6.01
N PRO A 22 -18.09 -1.52 -4.78
CA PRO A 22 -17.21 -2.09 -3.76
C PRO A 22 -16.63 -3.42 -4.22
N PRO A 23 -15.39 -3.74 -3.86
CA PRO A 23 -14.81 -5.04 -4.20
C PRO A 23 -15.58 -6.15 -3.50
N LYS A 24 -15.79 -7.26 -4.20
CA LYS A 24 -16.48 -8.43 -3.64
C LYS A 24 -15.52 -9.34 -2.90
N THR A 25 -14.26 -9.31 -3.28
CA THR A 25 -13.22 -10.16 -2.71
C THR A 25 -11.98 -9.31 -2.47
N LEU A 26 -11.37 -9.47 -1.30
CA LEU A 26 -10.10 -8.85 -0.98
C LEU A 26 -9.17 -9.88 -0.35
N TYR A 27 -7.91 -9.82 -0.77
CA TYR A 27 -6.82 -10.58 -0.17
C TYR A 27 -5.91 -9.62 0.57
N ILE A 28 -5.36 -10.08 1.68
CA ILE A 28 -4.43 -9.29 2.49
C ILE A 28 -3.16 -10.10 2.78
N ARG A 29 -2.04 -9.39 2.76
CA ARG A 29 -0.77 -9.87 3.28
C ARG A 29 -0.30 -8.87 4.33
N GLY A 30 -0.15 -9.31 5.58
CA GLY A 30 0.14 -8.44 6.71
C GLY A 30 -1.09 -8.18 7.56
N LYS A 31 -1.09 -7.06 8.26
CA LYS A 31 -2.14 -6.72 9.23
C LYS A 31 -2.91 -5.48 8.81
N LEU A 32 -4.23 -5.51 8.95
CA LEU A 32 -5.04 -4.31 8.78
C LEU A 32 -4.61 -3.25 9.80
N PRO A 33 -4.63 -1.96 9.40
CA PRO A 33 -4.29 -0.88 10.32
C PRO A 33 -5.28 -0.77 11.48
N PRO A 34 -4.88 -0.16 12.60
CA PRO A 34 -5.81 0.14 13.68
C PRO A 34 -6.99 0.98 13.20
N LYS A 35 -8.17 0.72 13.74
CA LYS A 35 -9.40 1.39 13.29
C LYS A 35 -9.44 2.88 13.62
N ASP A 36 -8.67 3.31 14.60
CA ASP A 36 -8.62 4.72 15.02
C ASP A 36 -7.67 5.57 14.19
N HIS A 37 -7.02 4.98 13.19
CA HIS A 37 -6.11 5.71 12.31
C HIS A 37 -6.84 6.31 11.12
N THR A 38 -6.36 7.47 10.68
CA THR A 38 -6.85 8.15 9.49
C THR A 38 -6.01 7.72 8.28
N TYR A 39 -6.66 7.42 7.18
CA TYR A 39 -5.98 7.02 5.95
C TYR A 39 -5.66 8.24 5.10
N LEU A 40 -4.42 8.35 4.67
CA LEU A 40 -3.96 9.40 3.77
C LEU A 40 -3.35 8.75 2.53
N ALA A 41 -4.02 8.95 1.40
CA ALA A 41 -3.51 8.43 0.13
C ALA A 41 -2.45 9.38 -0.43
N VAL A 42 -1.32 8.80 -0.84
CA VAL A 42 -0.22 9.54 -1.45
C VAL A 42 0.13 8.85 -2.75
N VAL A 43 -0.15 9.52 -3.85
CA VAL A 43 0.11 8.99 -5.18
C VAL A 43 0.80 10.05 -6.02
N GLY A 44 1.53 9.63 -7.03
CA GLY A 44 2.20 10.58 -7.89
C GLY A 44 2.88 9.92 -9.07
N SER A 45 3.67 10.71 -9.79
CA SER A 45 4.31 10.30 -11.01
C SER A 45 5.39 9.24 -10.78
N ARG A 46 5.53 8.33 -11.73
CA ARG A 46 6.66 7.40 -11.79
C ARG A 46 7.95 8.15 -12.08
N LYS A 47 7.85 9.28 -12.80
CA LYS A 47 8.96 10.19 -13.05
C LYS A 47 8.76 11.41 -12.17
N TYR A 48 9.60 11.55 -11.17
CA TYR A 48 9.49 12.64 -10.21
C TYR A 48 10.71 13.55 -10.31
N THR A 49 10.53 14.78 -9.84
CA THR A 49 11.64 15.72 -9.67
C THR A 49 12.24 15.58 -8.28
N SER A 50 13.46 16.07 -8.10
CA SER A 50 14.05 16.12 -6.75
C SER A 50 13.19 16.93 -5.80
N TYR A 51 12.59 18.01 -6.30
CA TYR A 51 11.68 18.84 -5.50
C TYR A 51 10.45 18.03 -5.05
N GLY A 52 9.82 17.30 -5.96
CA GLY A 52 8.66 16.45 -5.64
C GLY A 52 9.00 15.39 -4.59
N ARG A 53 10.15 14.74 -4.74
CA ARG A 53 10.61 13.78 -3.75
C ARG A 53 10.80 14.42 -2.38
N ASP A 54 11.49 15.56 -2.34
CA ASP A 54 11.80 16.22 -1.08
C ASP A 54 10.53 16.68 -0.37
N ILE A 55 9.55 17.20 -1.11
CA ILE A 55 8.27 17.61 -0.54
C ILE A 55 7.51 16.40 0.01
N CYS A 56 7.45 15.31 -0.75
CA CYS A 56 6.79 14.08 -0.31
C CYS A 56 7.41 13.59 1.01
N GLU A 57 8.74 13.51 1.06
CA GLU A 57 9.45 13.05 2.25
C GLU A 57 9.20 13.98 3.45
N LYS A 58 9.21 15.29 3.25
CA LYS A 58 8.96 16.26 4.32
C LYS A 58 7.54 16.18 4.87
N LEU A 59 6.56 16.08 3.97
CA LEU A 59 5.16 16.00 4.39
C LEU A 59 4.91 14.74 5.23
N ILE A 60 5.41 13.61 4.78
CA ILE A 60 5.20 12.35 5.49
C ILE A 60 5.98 12.33 6.80
N THR A 61 7.23 12.78 6.80
CA THR A 61 8.03 12.87 8.03
C THR A 61 7.35 13.75 9.07
N GLY A 62 6.71 14.83 8.63
CA GLY A 62 5.98 15.74 9.51
C GLY A 62 4.75 15.11 10.17
N LEU A 63 4.31 13.95 9.69
CA LEU A 63 3.17 13.23 10.26
C LEU A 63 3.60 12.22 11.34
N LYS A 64 4.88 12.12 11.60
CA LYS A 64 5.41 11.20 12.62
C LYS A 64 4.72 11.43 13.97
N GLY A 65 4.26 10.34 14.56
CA GLY A 65 3.59 10.38 15.85
C GLY A 65 2.08 10.58 15.78
N TYR A 66 1.53 10.88 14.61
CA TYR A 66 0.08 10.98 14.43
C TYR A 66 -0.50 9.63 14.02
N PRO A 67 -1.77 9.36 14.36
CA PRO A 67 -2.42 8.08 14.00
C PRO A 67 -2.87 8.10 12.54
N ILE A 68 -1.90 8.06 11.63
CA ILE A 68 -2.14 8.16 10.19
C ILE A 68 -1.55 6.93 9.51
N VAL A 69 -2.31 6.37 8.55
CA VAL A 69 -1.86 5.30 7.67
C VAL A 69 -1.59 5.92 6.31
N ILE A 70 -0.38 5.74 5.80
CA ILE A 70 -0.04 6.18 4.45
C ILE A 70 -0.47 5.08 3.48
N VAL A 71 -1.31 5.44 2.51
CA VAL A 71 -1.84 4.51 1.52
C VAL A 71 -1.30 4.87 0.15
N SER A 72 -0.72 3.91 -0.53
CA SER A 72 -0.21 4.12 -1.88
C SER A 72 -0.25 2.82 -2.68
N GLY A 73 0.16 2.87 -3.95
CA GLY A 73 -0.03 1.75 -4.87
C GLY A 73 1.20 0.89 -5.10
N LEU A 74 2.30 1.14 -4.41
CA LEU A 74 3.56 0.41 -4.60
C LEU A 74 4.23 0.66 -5.96
N ALA A 75 3.72 1.59 -6.75
CA ALA A 75 4.30 1.93 -8.04
C ALA A 75 5.70 2.54 -7.88
N LEU A 76 6.48 2.49 -8.95
CA LEU A 76 7.77 3.20 -8.96
C LEU A 76 7.52 4.71 -8.86
N GLY A 77 8.50 5.44 -8.36
CA GLY A 77 8.40 6.90 -8.23
C GLY A 77 7.82 7.34 -6.90
N ILE A 78 6.88 8.28 -6.93
CA ILE A 78 6.32 8.89 -5.72
C ILE A 78 5.69 7.86 -4.78
N ASP A 79 5.00 6.85 -5.32
CA ASP A 79 4.41 5.81 -4.48
C ASP A 79 5.47 5.12 -3.61
N SER A 80 6.59 4.73 -4.22
CA SER A 80 7.71 4.10 -3.50
C SER A 80 8.31 5.04 -2.46
N ILE A 81 8.49 6.31 -2.82
CA ILE A 81 9.02 7.32 -1.91
C ILE A 81 8.11 7.49 -0.71
N ALA A 82 6.80 7.52 -0.94
CA ALA A 82 5.82 7.65 0.14
C ALA A 82 5.89 6.47 1.12
N HIS A 83 5.93 5.25 0.60
CA HIS A 83 6.06 4.06 1.46
C HIS A 83 7.37 4.08 2.26
N ARG A 84 8.49 4.40 1.62
CA ARG A 84 9.78 4.45 2.30
C ARG A 84 9.83 5.54 3.36
N ALA A 85 9.27 6.72 3.08
CA ALA A 85 9.20 7.81 4.04
C ALA A 85 8.33 7.42 5.25
N ALA A 86 7.20 6.75 5.00
CA ALA A 86 6.33 6.25 6.07
C ALA A 86 7.05 5.24 6.96
N LEU A 87 7.76 4.28 6.37
CA LEU A 87 8.54 3.29 7.11
C LEU A 87 9.60 3.98 7.98
N LYS A 88 10.31 4.94 7.43
CA LYS A 88 11.36 5.67 8.13
C LYS A 88 10.79 6.51 9.28
N ALA A 89 9.59 7.06 9.11
CA ALA A 89 8.92 7.86 10.14
C ALA A 89 8.19 7.01 11.18
N GLY A 90 8.16 5.70 11.02
CA GLY A 90 7.44 4.81 11.94
C GLY A 90 5.93 4.86 11.77
N LEU A 91 5.45 5.33 10.63
CA LEU A 91 4.01 5.33 10.32
C LEU A 91 3.61 4.00 9.70
N VAL A 92 2.37 3.58 9.96
CA VAL A 92 1.82 2.42 9.27
C VAL A 92 1.63 2.79 7.80
N THR A 93 2.00 1.89 6.91
CA THR A 93 1.77 2.09 5.48
C THR A 93 1.07 0.87 4.88
N MET A 94 0.16 1.13 3.95
CA MET A 94 -0.69 0.13 3.34
C MET A 94 -0.63 0.31 1.83
N SER A 95 -0.52 -0.78 1.10
CA SER A 95 -0.41 -0.72 -0.35
C SER A 95 -1.54 -1.46 -1.05
N PHE A 96 -1.98 -0.91 -2.19
CA PHE A 96 -2.93 -1.56 -3.10
C PHE A 96 -2.24 -1.76 -4.44
N PRO A 97 -1.38 -2.79 -4.58
CA PRO A 97 -0.73 -3.04 -5.87
C PRO A 97 -1.75 -3.52 -6.91
N GLY A 98 -1.49 -3.23 -8.17
CA GLY A 98 -2.36 -3.63 -9.27
C GLY A 98 -2.19 -5.08 -9.72
N SER A 99 -1.87 -5.98 -8.82
CA SER A 99 -1.59 -7.38 -9.09
C SER A 99 -1.98 -8.22 -7.89
N GLY A 100 -1.88 -9.55 -8.02
CA GLY A 100 -1.95 -10.45 -6.87
C GLY A 100 -0.76 -10.24 -5.94
N LEU A 101 -0.86 -10.74 -4.73
CA LEU A 101 0.11 -10.45 -3.67
C LEU A 101 1.26 -11.47 -3.56
N ASP A 102 1.22 -12.58 -4.31
CA ASP A 102 2.36 -13.51 -4.36
C ASP A 102 3.60 -12.76 -4.88
N ASN A 103 4.77 -13.06 -4.33
CA ASN A 103 6.00 -12.43 -4.80
C ASN A 103 6.25 -12.64 -6.30
N ASN A 104 5.77 -13.76 -6.85
CA ASN A 104 5.89 -14.04 -8.28
C ASN A 104 4.94 -13.19 -9.15
N ALA A 105 3.87 -12.69 -8.57
CA ALA A 105 2.87 -11.88 -9.28
C ALA A 105 2.99 -10.40 -9.01
N LEU A 106 3.60 -10.04 -7.88
CA LEU A 106 3.65 -8.66 -7.38
C LEU A 106 4.31 -7.72 -8.39
N TYR A 107 3.63 -6.62 -8.67
CA TYR A 107 4.08 -5.60 -9.61
C TYR A 107 4.17 -4.24 -8.91
N PRO A 108 5.24 -3.47 -9.13
CA PRO A 108 6.41 -3.81 -9.96
C PRO A 108 7.38 -4.73 -9.20
N ARG A 109 8.04 -5.61 -9.94
CA ARG A 109 8.96 -6.60 -9.35
C ARG A 109 10.09 -5.94 -8.57
N ASN A 110 10.52 -4.76 -9.01
CA ASN A 110 11.58 -4.00 -8.33
C ASN A 110 11.20 -3.61 -6.90
N ASN A 111 9.92 -3.60 -6.57
CA ASN A 111 9.44 -3.20 -5.24
C ASN A 111 9.04 -4.39 -4.36
N THR A 112 9.46 -5.59 -4.72
CA THR A 112 9.19 -6.77 -3.89
C THR A 112 9.80 -6.64 -2.50
N ALA A 113 11.04 -6.15 -2.42
CA ALA A 113 11.69 -5.94 -1.12
C ALA A 113 10.97 -4.87 -0.30
N LEU A 114 10.49 -3.80 -0.95
CA LEU A 114 9.72 -2.77 -0.27
C LEU A 114 8.40 -3.34 0.27
N ALA A 115 7.74 -4.19 -0.50
CA ALA A 115 6.52 -4.87 -0.05
C ALA A 115 6.78 -5.71 1.21
N ASP A 116 7.88 -6.46 1.23
CA ASP A 116 8.27 -7.25 2.40
C ASP A 116 8.51 -6.35 3.61
N GLU A 117 9.19 -5.22 3.44
CA GLU A 117 9.42 -4.26 4.52
C GLU A 117 8.12 -3.68 5.08
N ILE A 118 7.16 -3.38 4.21
CA ILE A 118 5.85 -2.87 4.62
C ILE A 118 5.17 -3.89 5.55
N VAL A 119 5.15 -5.15 5.14
CA VAL A 119 4.52 -6.21 5.93
C VAL A 119 5.26 -6.43 7.25
N GLU A 120 6.57 -6.49 7.22
CA GLU A 120 7.39 -6.69 8.41
C GLU A 120 7.27 -5.55 9.43
N SER A 121 6.99 -4.36 8.96
CA SER A 121 6.85 -3.18 9.83
C SER A 121 5.47 -3.07 10.50
N GLY A 122 4.56 -3.99 10.19
CA GLY A 122 3.20 -3.96 10.75
C GLY A 122 2.16 -3.37 9.79
N GLY A 123 2.54 -3.08 8.55
CA GLY A 123 1.61 -2.65 7.52
C GLY A 123 1.04 -3.82 6.72
N CYS A 124 0.45 -3.53 5.58
CA CYS A 124 -0.15 -4.57 4.77
C CYS A 124 -0.21 -4.23 3.28
N LEU A 125 -0.43 -5.27 2.50
CA LEU A 125 -0.76 -5.18 1.09
C LEU A 125 -2.17 -5.72 0.92
N ILE A 126 -2.99 -5.08 0.12
CA ILE A 126 -4.36 -5.51 -0.15
C ILE A 126 -4.58 -5.54 -1.66
N SER A 127 -5.23 -6.58 -2.14
CA SER A 127 -5.57 -6.72 -3.56
C SER A 127 -6.91 -7.41 -3.73
N GLU A 128 -7.66 -6.98 -4.75
CA GLU A 128 -8.88 -7.68 -5.16
C GLU A 128 -8.58 -8.86 -6.09
N PHE A 129 -7.33 -8.98 -6.55
CA PHE A 129 -6.93 -10.03 -7.49
C PHE A 129 -6.48 -11.29 -6.77
N PRO A 130 -6.72 -12.48 -7.37
CA PRO A 130 -6.17 -13.71 -6.82
C PRO A 130 -4.65 -13.62 -6.64
N PRO A 131 -4.09 -14.29 -5.62
CA PRO A 131 -2.67 -14.12 -5.27
C PRO A 131 -1.67 -14.30 -6.41
N SER A 132 -1.93 -15.19 -7.34
CA SER A 132 -1.01 -15.49 -8.45
C SER A 132 -1.26 -14.65 -9.70
N MET A 133 -2.24 -13.76 -9.70
CA MET A 133 -2.59 -12.98 -10.88
C MET A 133 -1.58 -11.86 -11.12
N LYS A 134 -0.92 -11.91 -12.29
CA LYS A 134 0.02 -10.86 -12.69
C LYS A 134 -0.72 -9.61 -13.14
N ALA A 135 -0.04 -8.46 -13.00
CA ALA A 135 -0.60 -7.21 -13.47
C ALA A 135 -0.82 -7.25 -14.97
N GLU A 136 -1.95 -6.66 -15.42
CA GLU A 136 -2.21 -6.43 -16.83
C GLU A 136 -1.72 -5.04 -17.17
N LEU A 137 -0.91 -4.97 -18.24
CA LEU A 137 -0.41 -3.70 -18.73
C LEU A 137 -1.25 -3.30 -19.94
N TYR A 138 -1.94 -2.19 -19.83
CA TYR A 138 -2.70 -1.63 -20.93
C TYR A 138 -1.77 -0.81 -21.80
N THR A 139 -1.80 -1.06 -23.06
CA THR A 139 -1.03 -0.29 -24.03
C THR A 139 -1.91 0.77 -24.67
#